data_256e164ca7d2839fe12ac05a6545be3e
#
_entry.id   256e164ca7d2839fe12ac05a6545be3e
#
_cell.length_a   1.000
_cell.length_b   1.000
_cell.length_c   1.000
_cell.angle_alpha   90.00
_cell.angle_beta   90.00
_cell.angle_gamma   90.00
#
_symmetry.space_group_name_H-M   'P 1'
#
loop_
_entity.id
_entity.type
_entity.pdbx_description
1 polymer ?
#
loop_
_entity_poly.entity_id
_entity_poly.type
_entity_poly.pdbx_seq_one_letter_code
_entity_poly.pdbx_strand_id
1 'polypeptide(L)'
;MATGLERSDVEGTMVFLSMKKLLYSILLLIATVSCVGQKDDPEDLPTPGGEPVEEPADGPEGGAYFRRSLVLDFTGTWCVNCPKMEAAIKEAQAQRSGRIACVSVHCLAVDNLALLPESGELATRFGVTAYPSAVVDLDPASLITVSSPELLLSHADRLLEQRPEAAGLKITGSLSGGVLTASLEAEVVRDGSYSFSLIVVEDGVVASQTGGSADYVHGNVLRAWKDSEVFPSCKAGDTLAWTVEAKASEGQRIVALICREGIVDNVALCPAGGSVGYQYEE
;
A
#
# COMPACT_ATOMS: atom_id res chain seq x y z
N MET A 1 44.23 49.15 -8.31
CA MET A 1 43.15 49.53 -9.21
C MET A 1 41.93 48.71 -8.83
N ALA A 2 40.96 49.39 -8.27
CA ALA A 2 39.72 48.83 -7.81
C ALA A 2 38.68 48.86 -8.94
N THR A 3 37.89 47.83 -9.12
CA THR A 3 36.57 47.93 -9.72
C THR A 3 35.64 46.99 -9.03
N GLY A 4 34.68 47.59 -8.35
CA GLY A 4 33.56 46.97 -7.68
C GLY A 4 32.55 46.37 -8.65
N LEU A 5 31.80 45.42 -8.14
CA LEU A 5 30.55 44.94 -8.73
C LEU A 5 29.47 45.03 -7.67
N GLU A 6 28.43 45.73 -8.05
CA GLU A 6 27.25 46.06 -7.29
C GLU A 6 26.38 44.83 -6.99
N ARG A 7 25.84 44.82 -5.77
CA ARG A 7 24.71 43.99 -5.34
C ARG A 7 23.42 44.61 -5.86
N SER A 8 22.60 43.87 -6.53
CA SER A 8 21.20 44.19 -6.79
C SER A 8 20.31 43.41 -5.85
N ASP A 9 19.77 44.09 -4.87
CA ASP A 9 18.69 43.62 -4.02
C ASP A 9 17.37 43.59 -4.82
N VAL A 10 16.68 42.47 -4.84
CA VAL A 10 15.30 42.38 -5.32
C VAL A 10 14.42 42.02 -4.14
N GLU A 11 13.79 43.04 -3.60
CA GLU A 11 12.69 42.90 -2.64
C GLU A 11 11.46 42.32 -3.34
N GLY A 12 11.03 41.10 -2.93
CA GLY A 12 9.79 40.48 -3.31
C GLY A 12 8.68 40.82 -2.32
N THR A 13 7.80 41.68 -2.73
CA THR A 13 6.64 42.18 -1.98
C THR A 13 5.64 41.06 -1.69
N MET A 14 5.38 40.85 -0.40
CA MET A 14 4.36 39.94 0.14
C MET A 14 2.97 40.59 0.00
N VAL A 15 2.12 40.07 -0.85
CA VAL A 15 0.72 40.51 -0.96
C VAL A 15 -0.17 39.58 -0.13
N PHE A 16 -0.62 40.10 1.02
CA PHE A 16 -1.72 39.49 1.81
C PHE A 16 -3.06 39.80 1.15
N LEU A 17 -3.75 38.82 0.65
CA LEU A 17 -5.16 38.93 0.28
C LEU A 17 -6.05 38.27 1.35
N SER A 18 -6.68 39.15 2.13
CA SER A 18 -7.80 38.85 3.01
C SER A 18 -9.08 38.68 2.16
N MET A 19 -9.72 37.53 2.18
CA MET A 19 -11.05 37.39 1.61
C MET A 19 -12.10 36.98 2.65
N LYS A 20 -13.03 37.91 2.76
CA LYS A 20 -14.19 37.93 3.64
C LYS A 20 -15.19 36.79 3.33
N LYS A 21 -15.78 36.31 4.44
CA LYS A 21 -16.96 35.45 4.53
C LYS A 21 -18.10 35.96 3.64
N LEU A 22 -18.70 35.10 2.85
CA LEU A 22 -20.01 35.34 2.27
C LEU A 22 -20.95 34.18 2.65
N LEU A 23 -21.83 34.45 3.58
CA LEU A 23 -23.00 33.64 3.94
C LEU A 23 -24.06 33.79 2.81
N TYR A 24 -24.57 32.67 2.29
CA TYR A 24 -25.86 32.66 1.61
C TYR A 24 -26.77 31.61 2.21
N SER A 25 -27.79 32.12 2.89
CA SER A 25 -29.01 31.40 3.26
C SER A 25 -29.85 31.21 2.02
N ILE A 26 -30.33 29.99 1.73
CA ILE A 26 -31.47 29.77 0.82
C ILE A 26 -32.49 28.87 1.51
N LEU A 27 -33.66 29.44 1.51
CA LEU A 27 -34.93 29.12 2.12
C LEU A 27 -35.53 27.81 1.60
N LEU A 28 -36.19 27.12 2.51
CA LEU A 28 -37.08 25.97 2.32
C LEU A 28 -38.29 26.33 1.43
N LEU A 29 -38.62 25.49 0.45
CA LEU A 29 -39.96 25.45 -0.11
C LEU A 29 -40.43 23.98 -0.21
N ILE A 30 -41.41 23.70 0.62
CA ILE A 30 -42.20 22.46 0.62
C ILE A 30 -43.29 22.59 -0.43
N ALA A 31 -43.42 21.64 -1.35
CA ALA A 31 -44.62 21.45 -2.14
C ALA A 31 -44.97 19.97 -2.18
N THR A 32 -46.05 19.63 -1.48
CA THR A 32 -46.79 18.38 -1.56
C THR A 32 -47.64 18.35 -2.83
N VAL A 33 -47.54 17.30 -3.62
CA VAL A 33 -48.64 16.89 -4.53
C VAL A 33 -48.74 15.37 -4.52
N SER A 34 -49.89 14.92 -4.06
CA SER A 34 -50.44 13.56 -4.18
C SER A 34 -51.09 13.39 -5.52
N CYS A 35 -50.95 12.26 -6.20
CA CYS A 35 -52.03 11.44 -6.79
C CYS A 35 -51.51 10.35 -7.72
N VAL A 36 -51.74 9.15 -7.33
CA VAL A 36 -52.31 7.93 -7.96
C VAL A 36 -52.32 7.86 -9.50
N GLY A 37 -51.73 6.77 -10.01
CA GLY A 37 -51.93 6.30 -11.39
C GLY A 37 -51.13 5.04 -11.66
N GLN A 38 -51.75 3.88 -11.45
CA GLN A 38 -51.28 2.55 -11.78
C GLN A 38 -51.25 2.34 -13.29
N LYS A 39 -50.15 1.83 -13.85
CA LYS A 39 -50.15 1.03 -15.10
C LYS A 39 -48.89 0.14 -15.18
N ASP A 40 -49.19 -1.04 -15.60
CA ASP A 40 -48.50 -2.28 -15.72
C ASP A 40 -47.15 -2.28 -16.45
N ASP A 41 -46.30 -3.22 -16.03
CA ASP A 41 -44.96 -3.66 -16.38
C ASP A 41 -44.55 -3.71 -17.87
N PRO A 42 -43.20 -3.68 -18.13
CA PRO A 42 -42.48 -4.96 -18.24
C PRO A 42 -41.09 -5.00 -17.58
N GLU A 43 -40.86 -6.14 -16.96
CA GLU A 43 -39.59 -6.83 -16.70
C GLU A 43 -38.40 -6.04 -16.16
N ASP A 44 -38.26 -6.12 -14.83
CA ASP A 44 -37.09 -5.78 -14.01
C ASP A 44 -35.88 -6.67 -14.36
N LEU A 45 -34.88 -6.05 -14.97
CA LEU A 45 -33.51 -6.54 -14.87
C LEU A 45 -32.92 -6.00 -13.55
N PRO A 46 -32.35 -6.85 -12.67
CA PRO A 46 -31.79 -6.37 -11.42
C PRO A 46 -30.57 -5.50 -11.70
N THR A 47 -30.70 -4.22 -11.42
CA THR A 47 -29.58 -3.30 -11.27
C THR A 47 -28.69 -3.84 -10.13
N PRO A 48 -27.37 -3.98 -10.29
CA PRO A 48 -26.50 -4.28 -9.16
C PRO A 48 -26.44 -3.04 -8.28
N GLY A 49 -27.35 -2.98 -7.32
CA GLY A 49 -27.26 -2.07 -6.19
C GLY A 49 -26.04 -2.48 -5.37
N GLY A 50 -24.97 -1.70 -5.45
CA GLY A 50 -23.93 -1.75 -4.47
C GLY A 50 -24.53 -1.35 -3.13
N GLU A 51 -24.75 -2.32 -2.25
CA GLU A 51 -24.99 -2.03 -0.85
C GLU A 51 -23.83 -1.20 -0.33
N PRO A 52 -24.08 -0.18 0.54
CA PRO A 52 -23.00 0.49 1.23
C PRO A 52 -22.17 -0.59 1.94
N VAL A 53 -20.88 -0.67 1.62
CA VAL A 53 -19.96 -1.51 2.39
C VAL A 53 -20.01 -0.95 3.79
N GLU A 54 -20.70 -1.64 4.70
CA GLU A 54 -20.62 -1.35 6.14
C GLU A 54 -19.14 -1.34 6.49
N GLU A 55 -18.67 -0.22 7.06
CA GLU A 55 -17.36 -0.19 7.70
C GLU A 55 -17.35 -1.39 8.67
N PRO A 56 -16.35 -2.29 8.57
CA PRO A 56 -16.27 -3.37 9.54
C PRO A 56 -16.21 -2.72 10.92
N ALA A 57 -17.17 -3.07 11.77
CA ALA A 57 -17.25 -2.58 13.12
C ALA A 57 -15.87 -2.70 13.77
N ASP A 58 -15.43 -1.63 14.46
CA ASP A 58 -14.24 -1.68 15.29
C ASP A 58 -14.31 -2.96 16.12
N GLY A 59 -13.26 -3.79 16.03
CA GLY A 59 -13.21 -5.03 16.80
C GLY A 59 -13.28 -4.75 18.30
N PRO A 60 -13.36 -5.78 19.15
CA PRO A 60 -13.51 -5.59 20.57
C PRO A 60 -12.39 -4.69 21.11
N GLU A 61 -12.74 -3.58 21.75
CA GLU A 61 -11.77 -2.69 22.39
C GLU A 61 -10.78 -3.50 23.25
N GLY A 62 -9.48 -3.43 22.90
CA GLY A 62 -8.42 -4.09 23.64
C GLY A 62 -7.89 -5.40 23.03
N GLY A 63 -8.33 -5.82 21.85
CA GLY A 63 -7.73 -6.95 21.10
C GLY A 63 -6.36 -6.60 20.50
N ALA A 64 -5.48 -7.60 20.37
CA ALA A 64 -4.24 -7.44 19.61
C ALA A 64 -4.55 -7.27 18.12
N TYR A 65 -3.85 -6.37 17.43
CA TYR A 65 -4.01 -6.21 15.99
C TYR A 65 -3.51 -7.43 15.22
N PHE A 66 -4.29 -7.83 14.22
CA PHE A 66 -3.91 -8.89 13.30
C PHE A 66 -2.70 -8.43 12.49
N ARG A 67 -1.56 -9.08 12.74
CA ARG A 67 -0.30 -8.74 12.09
C ARG A 67 -0.08 -9.54 10.82
N ARG A 68 0.41 -8.85 9.77
CA ARG A 68 0.96 -9.47 8.56
C ARG A 68 2.42 -9.08 8.38
N SER A 69 3.19 -10.03 7.84
CA SER A 69 4.54 -9.80 7.33
C SER A 69 4.49 -9.47 5.84
N LEU A 70 5.47 -8.71 5.38
CA LEU A 70 5.72 -8.41 3.98
C LEU A 70 6.87 -9.26 3.44
N VAL A 71 6.73 -9.82 2.24
CA VAL A 71 7.83 -10.37 1.46
C VAL A 71 8.01 -9.51 0.21
N LEU A 72 9.19 -8.91 0.02
CA LEU A 72 9.62 -8.38 -1.27
C LEU A 72 10.31 -9.50 -2.05
N ASP A 73 9.77 -9.84 -3.22
CA ASP A 73 10.35 -10.81 -4.15
C ASP A 73 11.08 -10.04 -5.26
N PHE A 74 12.40 -9.97 -5.20
CA PHE A 74 13.24 -9.39 -6.25
C PHE A 74 13.41 -10.39 -7.37
N THR A 75 12.77 -10.11 -8.51
CA THR A 75 12.52 -11.04 -9.60
C THR A 75 12.77 -10.43 -10.99
N GLY A 76 12.51 -11.17 -12.03
CA GLY A 76 12.52 -10.68 -13.40
C GLY A 76 12.08 -11.72 -14.42
N THR A 77 11.42 -11.27 -15.47
CA THR A 77 10.94 -12.12 -16.59
C THR A 77 12.07 -12.87 -17.30
N TRP A 78 13.27 -12.33 -17.24
CA TRP A 78 14.52 -12.90 -17.80
C TRP A 78 15.18 -13.95 -16.89
N CYS A 79 14.75 -14.10 -15.64
CA CYS A 79 15.39 -14.91 -14.60
C CYS A 79 14.84 -16.35 -14.61
N VAL A 80 15.68 -17.32 -14.97
CA VAL A 80 15.29 -18.74 -15.11
C VAL A 80 14.89 -19.41 -13.78
N ASN A 81 15.42 -18.93 -12.65
CA ASN A 81 15.15 -19.52 -11.32
C ASN A 81 14.09 -18.75 -10.52
N CYS A 82 13.66 -17.57 -10.97
CA CYS A 82 12.69 -16.75 -10.25
C CYS A 82 11.33 -17.44 -10.02
N PRO A 83 10.79 -18.26 -10.94
CA PRO A 83 9.57 -19.01 -10.66
C PRO A 83 9.65 -19.93 -9.43
N LYS A 84 10.86 -20.36 -9.02
CA LYS A 84 11.04 -21.20 -7.81
C LYS A 84 10.85 -20.38 -6.53
N MET A 85 11.31 -19.12 -6.53
CA MET A 85 11.09 -18.22 -5.38
C MET A 85 9.61 -17.87 -5.24
N GLU A 86 8.95 -17.56 -6.35
CA GLU A 86 7.52 -17.32 -6.35
C GLU A 86 6.74 -18.55 -5.81
N ALA A 87 7.11 -19.76 -6.20
CA ALA A 87 6.51 -20.99 -5.67
C ALA A 87 6.75 -21.14 -4.15
N ALA A 88 7.97 -20.85 -3.67
CA ALA A 88 8.29 -20.90 -2.26
C ALA A 88 7.50 -19.85 -1.44
N ILE A 89 7.30 -18.65 -1.98
CA ILE A 89 6.48 -17.61 -1.35
C ILE A 89 5.01 -18.05 -1.29
N LYS A 90 4.45 -18.59 -2.37
CA LYS A 90 3.07 -19.13 -2.39
C LYS A 90 2.89 -20.24 -1.37
N GLU A 91 3.88 -21.11 -1.20
CA GLU A 91 3.84 -22.17 -0.19
C GLU A 91 3.90 -21.59 1.23
N ALA A 92 4.76 -20.61 1.50
CA ALA A 92 4.81 -19.90 2.78
C ALA A 92 3.47 -19.22 3.09
N GLN A 93 2.85 -18.56 2.09
CA GLN A 93 1.52 -17.96 2.21
C GLN A 93 0.43 -18.99 2.54
N ALA A 94 0.48 -20.18 1.92
CA ALA A 94 -0.46 -21.25 2.22
C ALA A 94 -0.31 -21.78 3.65
N GLN A 95 0.92 -21.86 4.18
CA GLN A 95 1.19 -22.29 5.55
C GLN A 95 0.84 -21.22 6.61
N ARG A 96 0.74 -19.96 6.23
CA ARG A 96 0.38 -18.81 7.09
C ARG A 96 -0.73 -17.99 6.41
N SER A 97 -1.90 -18.61 6.22
CA SER A 97 -3.03 -18.03 5.49
C SER A 97 -3.35 -16.62 5.97
N GLY A 98 -3.35 -15.65 5.02
CA GLY A 98 -3.64 -14.25 5.28
C GLY A 98 -2.56 -13.46 6.03
N ARG A 99 -1.45 -14.11 6.48
CA ARG A 99 -0.41 -13.50 7.31
C ARG A 99 0.80 -12.99 6.53
N ILE A 100 0.92 -13.33 5.26
CA ILE A 100 2.06 -12.93 4.43
C ILE A 100 1.56 -12.20 3.19
N ALA A 101 1.89 -10.92 3.10
CA ALA A 101 1.75 -10.11 1.90
C ALA A 101 3.00 -10.28 1.02
N CYS A 102 2.84 -10.19 -0.30
CA CYS A 102 3.96 -10.22 -1.24
C CYS A 102 3.90 -9.01 -2.18
N VAL A 103 5.09 -8.51 -2.54
CA VAL A 103 5.30 -7.53 -3.63
C VAL A 103 6.40 -8.05 -4.52
N SER A 104 6.10 -8.31 -5.79
CA SER A 104 7.06 -8.75 -6.80
C SER A 104 7.73 -7.54 -7.43
N VAL A 105 9.00 -7.33 -7.09
CA VAL A 105 9.84 -6.23 -7.55
C VAL A 105 10.63 -6.71 -8.77
N HIS A 106 10.02 -6.54 -9.96
CA HIS A 106 10.70 -6.82 -11.22
C HIS A 106 11.85 -5.84 -11.43
N CYS A 107 13.04 -6.35 -11.76
CA CYS A 107 14.27 -5.58 -11.80
C CYS A 107 14.92 -5.63 -13.18
N LEU A 108 15.82 -4.64 -13.43
CA LEU A 108 16.58 -4.40 -14.64
C LEU A 108 15.76 -3.88 -15.82
N ALA A 109 16.40 -3.03 -16.62
CA ALA A 109 15.76 -2.36 -17.77
C ALA A 109 15.35 -3.30 -18.92
N VAL A 110 15.81 -4.55 -18.89
CA VAL A 110 15.41 -5.59 -19.86
C VAL A 110 14.05 -6.21 -19.52
N ASP A 111 13.54 -5.96 -18.30
CA ASP A 111 12.25 -6.44 -17.84
C ASP A 111 11.19 -5.36 -18.07
N ASN A 112 10.22 -5.63 -18.91
CA ASN A 112 9.12 -4.72 -19.23
C ASN A 112 8.10 -4.58 -18.08
N LEU A 113 8.19 -5.40 -17.02
CA LEU A 113 7.37 -5.31 -15.84
C LEU A 113 8.05 -4.48 -14.72
N ALA A 114 9.34 -4.13 -14.89
CA ALA A 114 10.08 -3.35 -13.92
C ALA A 114 9.55 -1.91 -13.79
N LEU A 115 9.34 -1.46 -12.56
CA LEU A 115 9.07 -0.07 -12.23
C LEU A 115 10.40 0.64 -11.98
N LEU A 116 10.91 1.37 -12.97
CA LEU A 116 12.18 2.07 -12.87
C LEU A 116 11.98 3.59 -12.66
N PRO A 117 12.83 4.24 -11.85
CA PRO A 117 14.03 3.71 -11.16
C PRO A 117 13.76 2.94 -9.86
N GLU A 118 12.54 2.94 -9.33
CA GLU A 118 12.17 2.52 -7.97
C GLU A 118 12.62 1.08 -7.65
N SER A 119 12.44 0.13 -8.57
CA SER A 119 12.88 -1.26 -8.32
C SER A 119 14.40 -1.39 -8.22
N GLY A 120 15.16 -0.56 -8.95
CA GLY A 120 16.63 -0.50 -8.83
C GLY A 120 17.09 0.12 -7.49
N GLU A 121 16.39 1.13 -7.02
CA GLU A 121 16.63 1.76 -5.72
C GLU A 121 16.33 0.79 -4.58
N LEU A 122 15.21 0.07 -4.63
CA LEU A 122 14.88 -0.99 -3.67
C LEU A 122 15.94 -2.10 -3.67
N ALA A 123 16.35 -2.60 -4.84
CA ALA A 123 17.40 -3.62 -4.95
C ALA A 123 18.72 -3.13 -4.30
N THR A 124 19.09 -1.88 -4.53
CA THR A 124 20.27 -1.24 -3.93
C THR A 124 20.15 -1.11 -2.43
N ARG A 125 18.98 -0.64 -1.94
CA ARG A 125 18.68 -0.48 -0.50
C ARG A 125 18.90 -1.77 0.29
N PHE A 126 18.50 -2.91 -0.28
CA PHE A 126 18.60 -4.21 0.38
C PHE A 126 19.84 -5.03 -0.02
N GLY A 127 20.76 -4.46 -0.79
CA GLY A 127 22.00 -5.15 -1.21
C GLY A 127 21.75 -6.34 -2.13
N VAL A 128 20.68 -6.32 -2.92
CA VAL A 128 20.34 -7.37 -3.88
C VAL A 128 21.35 -7.36 -5.03
N THR A 129 22.12 -8.43 -5.16
CA THR A 129 23.14 -8.60 -6.21
C THR A 129 22.92 -9.84 -7.07
N ALA A 130 21.93 -10.66 -6.72
CA ALA A 130 21.56 -11.88 -7.43
C ALA A 130 20.04 -12.05 -7.45
N TYR A 131 19.54 -12.83 -8.43
CA TYR A 131 18.10 -13.10 -8.59
C TYR A 131 17.85 -14.61 -8.75
N PRO A 132 16.79 -15.16 -8.12
CA PRO A 132 15.86 -14.44 -7.24
C PRO A 132 16.48 -14.09 -5.90
N SER A 133 15.94 -13.07 -5.25
CA SER A 133 16.18 -12.74 -3.84
C SER A 133 14.87 -12.32 -3.18
N ALA A 134 14.75 -12.57 -1.89
CA ALA A 134 13.61 -12.08 -1.10
C ALA A 134 14.08 -11.34 0.15
N VAL A 135 13.28 -10.37 0.60
CA VAL A 135 13.48 -9.64 1.87
C VAL A 135 12.17 -9.67 2.64
N VAL A 136 12.24 -10.01 3.93
CA VAL A 136 11.07 -10.08 4.81
C VAL A 136 11.00 -8.82 5.67
N ASP A 137 9.84 -8.22 5.77
CA ASP A 137 9.50 -7.06 6.62
C ASP A 137 10.45 -5.85 6.47
N LEU A 138 11.03 -5.65 5.29
CA LEU A 138 12.04 -4.61 5.00
C LEU A 138 13.29 -4.70 5.90
N ASP A 139 13.54 -5.85 6.54
CA ASP A 139 14.75 -6.09 7.35
C ASP A 139 15.91 -6.48 6.42
N PRO A 140 16.98 -5.66 6.28
CA PRO A 140 18.13 -6.02 5.45
C PRO A 140 18.83 -7.32 5.90
N ALA A 141 18.69 -7.69 7.19
CA ALA A 141 19.24 -8.95 7.72
C ALA A 141 18.45 -10.19 7.30
N SER A 142 17.29 -10.01 6.66
CA SER A 142 16.44 -11.08 6.14
C SER A 142 16.65 -11.37 4.64
N LEU A 143 17.71 -10.86 4.01
CA LEU A 143 17.97 -11.12 2.59
C LEU A 143 18.19 -12.62 2.33
N ILE A 144 17.32 -13.21 1.54
CA ILE A 144 17.28 -14.63 1.19
C ILE A 144 17.56 -14.77 -0.31
N THR A 145 18.50 -15.63 -0.66
CA THR A 145 18.85 -15.95 -2.08
C THR A 145 18.54 -17.40 -2.44
N VAL A 146 17.92 -18.13 -1.53
CA VAL A 146 17.52 -19.54 -1.69
C VAL A 146 16.01 -19.64 -1.66
N SER A 147 15.43 -20.27 -2.67
CA SER A 147 13.97 -20.48 -2.77
C SER A 147 13.53 -21.53 -1.76
N SER A 148 13.22 -21.10 -0.53
CA SER A 148 12.78 -21.98 0.58
C SER A 148 11.66 -21.30 1.36
N PRO A 149 10.47 -21.94 1.43
CA PRO A 149 9.37 -21.46 2.26
C PRO A 149 9.73 -21.46 3.75
N GLU A 150 10.55 -22.42 4.22
CA GLU A 150 10.97 -22.50 5.61
C GLU A 150 11.84 -21.30 6.02
N LEU A 151 12.76 -20.85 5.14
CA LEU A 151 13.58 -19.67 5.40
C LEU A 151 12.71 -18.39 5.46
N LEU A 152 11.77 -18.23 4.52
CA LEU A 152 10.82 -17.11 4.54
C LEU A 152 10.02 -17.09 5.85
N LEU A 153 9.47 -18.24 6.25
CA LEU A 153 8.70 -18.39 7.49
C LEU A 153 9.57 -18.13 8.72
N SER A 154 10.81 -18.65 8.76
CA SER A 154 11.69 -18.46 9.91
C SER A 154 12.04 -16.99 10.13
N HIS A 155 12.20 -16.20 9.06
CA HIS A 155 12.42 -14.75 9.19
C HIS A 155 11.15 -14.02 9.66
N ALA A 156 9.97 -14.36 9.14
CA ALA A 156 8.71 -13.79 9.58
C ALA A 156 8.41 -14.13 11.05
N ASP A 157 8.58 -15.39 11.45
CA ASP A 157 8.36 -15.85 12.82
C ASP A 157 9.37 -15.19 13.79
N ARG A 158 10.63 -15.07 13.43
CA ARG A 158 11.65 -14.37 14.23
C ARG A 158 11.28 -12.91 14.47
N LEU A 159 10.81 -12.20 13.44
CA LEU A 159 10.38 -10.81 13.58
C LEU A 159 9.11 -10.68 14.41
N LEU A 160 8.20 -11.65 14.32
CA LEU A 160 7.02 -11.72 15.19
C LEU A 160 7.40 -11.94 16.66
N GLU A 161 8.34 -12.85 16.95
CA GLU A 161 8.85 -13.08 18.32
C GLU A 161 9.55 -11.86 18.91
N GLN A 162 10.33 -11.13 18.10
CA GLN A 162 11.02 -9.91 18.53
C GLN A 162 10.08 -8.71 18.68
N ARG A 163 8.97 -8.69 17.96
CA ARG A 163 7.99 -7.60 17.90
C ARG A 163 6.57 -8.17 17.98
N PRO A 164 6.18 -8.74 19.14
CA PRO A 164 4.91 -9.48 19.27
C PRO A 164 3.67 -8.60 19.14
N GLU A 165 3.81 -7.30 19.42
CA GLU A 165 2.71 -6.33 19.33
C GLU A 165 2.93 -5.44 18.10
N ALA A 166 1.98 -5.46 17.19
CA ALA A 166 1.97 -4.65 15.98
C ALA A 166 1.01 -3.46 16.11
N ALA A 167 1.33 -2.35 15.46
CA ALA A 167 0.43 -1.23 15.31
C ALA A 167 -0.83 -1.63 14.53
N GLY A 168 -1.97 -1.06 14.87
CA GLY A 168 -3.17 -1.09 14.03
C GLY A 168 -2.91 -0.33 12.73
N LEU A 169 -3.48 -0.80 11.62
CA LEU A 169 -3.40 -0.09 10.34
C LEU A 169 -4.73 -0.21 9.60
N LYS A 170 -5.29 0.94 9.20
CA LYS A 170 -6.46 1.02 8.33
C LYS A 170 -6.19 1.85 7.09
N ILE A 171 -6.97 1.61 6.04
CA ILE A 171 -6.88 2.30 4.76
C ILE A 171 -8.28 2.78 4.37
N THR A 172 -8.36 4.02 3.88
CA THR A 172 -9.52 4.52 3.14
C THR A 172 -9.03 5.00 1.79
N GLY A 173 -9.49 4.36 0.70
CA GLY A 173 -9.06 4.65 -0.65
C GLY A 173 -10.19 5.16 -1.53
N SER A 174 -9.86 5.99 -2.51
CA SER A 174 -10.73 6.33 -3.63
C SER A 174 -9.91 6.34 -4.92
N LEU A 175 -10.49 5.81 -6.01
CA LEU A 175 -9.84 5.74 -7.32
C LEU A 175 -10.69 6.53 -8.32
N SER A 176 -10.08 7.54 -8.97
CA SER A 176 -10.75 8.36 -9.99
C SER A 176 -9.78 8.79 -11.06
N GLY A 177 -10.11 8.58 -12.34
CA GLY A 177 -9.30 9.03 -13.46
C GLY A 177 -7.86 8.48 -13.48
N GLY A 178 -7.62 7.27 -12.93
CA GLY A 178 -6.29 6.68 -12.83
C GLY A 178 -5.43 7.22 -11.68
N VAL A 179 -6.03 8.01 -10.79
CA VAL A 179 -5.40 8.50 -9.56
C VAL A 179 -6.08 7.85 -8.36
N LEU A 180 -5.29 7.16 -7.57
CA LEU A 180 -5.64 6.64 -6.26
C LEU A 180 -5.30 7.71 -5.23
N THR A 181 -6.29 8.17 -4.46
CA THR A 181 -6.09 8.91 -3.22
C THR A 181 -6.32 7.96 -2.07
N ALA A 182 -5.31 7.74 -1.22
CA ALA A 182 -5.40 6.86 -0.07
C ALA A 182 -5.07 7.61 1.22
N SER A 183 -5.89 7.41 2.26
CA SER A 183 -5.63 7.85 3.62
C SER A 183 -5.32 6.62 4.47
N LEU A 184 -4.13 6.60 5.06
CA LEU A 184 -3.66 5.57 5.98
C LEU A 184 -3.72 6.13 7.40
N GLU A 185 -4.23 5.34 8.33
CA GLU A 185 -4.25 5.68 9.75
C GLU A 185 -3.70 4.50 10.55
N ALA A 186 -2.85 4.78 11.53
CA ALA A 186 -2.27 3.75 12.39
C ALA A 186 -2.42 4.11 13.87
N GLU A 187 -2.78 3.12 14.69
CA GLU A 187 -2.73 3.19 16.15
C GLU A 187 -1.43 2.57 16.65
N VAL A 188 -0.63 3.39 17.34
CA VAL A 188 0.69 3.01 17.84
C VAL A 188 0.55 2.24 19.16
N VAL A 189 1.14 1.06 19.24
CA VAL A 189 1.11 0.23 20.48
C VAL A 189 2.44 0.22 21.23
N ARG A 190 3.52 0.73 20.62
CA ARG A 190 4.86 0.83 21.21
C ARG A 190 5.50 2.17 20.89
N ASP A 191 6.28 2.69 21.82
CA ASP A 191 7.12 3.87 21.56
C ASP A 191 8.12 3.59 20.43
N GLY A 192 8.40 4.62 19.61
CA GLY A 192 9.38 4.50 18.51
C GLY A 192 9.23 5.57 17.43
N SER A 193 10.02 5.44 16.38
CA SER A 193 9.81 6.21 15.15
C SER A 193 9.01 5.39 14.15
N TYR A 194 8.07 6.03 13.45
CA TYR A 194 7.19 5.36 12.51
C TYR A 194 7.20 6.03 11.15
N SER A 195 6.87 5.26 10.11
CA SER A 195 6.62 5.77 8.77
C SER A 195 5.60 4.89 8.06
N PHE A 196 4.89 5.46 7.08
CA PHE A 196 4.00 4.71 6.19
C PHE A 196 4.64 4.45 4.85
N SER A 197 4.23 3.35 4.18
CA SER A 197 4.41 3.18 2.75
C SER A 197 3.08 2.76 2.11
N LEU A 198 2.79 3.33 0.93
CA LEU A 198 1.71 2.92 0.06
C LEU A 198 2.31 2.26 -1.18
N ILE A 199 1.94 1.02 -1.43
CA ILE A 199 2.38 0.24 -2.57
C ILE A 199 1.16 -0.15 -3.40
N VAL A 200 1.24 0.02 -4.72
CA VAL A 200 0.22 -0.48 -5.66
C VAL A 200 0.81 -1.69 -6.35
N VAL A 201 0.05 -2.78 -6.36
CA VAL A 201 0.41 -4.03 -7.03
C VAL A 201 -0.66 -4.47 -8.02
N GLU A 202 -0.25 -5.21 -9.02
CA GLU A 202 -1.12 -5.77 -10.06
C GLU A 202 -0.97 -7.29 -10.13
N ASP A 203 -2.10 -7.98 -10.16
CA ASP A 203 -2.17 -9.42 -10.35
C ASP A 203 -2.60 -9.77 -11.77
N GLY A 204 -2.29 -10.99 -12.18
CA GLY A 204 -2.76 -11.52 -13.46
C GLY A 204 -2.05 -10.94 -14.68
N VAL A 205 -0.86 -10.37 -14.52
CA VAL A 205 -0.08 -9.81 -15.62
C VAL A 205 0.51 -10.93 -16.45
N VAL A 206 0.07 -11.05 -17.70
CA VAL A 206 0.55 -12.08 -18.62
C VAL A 206 1.79 -11.58 -19.37
N ALA A 207 2.92 -12.25 -19.15
CA ALA A 207 4.16 -11.98 -19.86
C ALA A 207 5.01 -13.26 -19.94
N SER A 208 5.90 -13.33 -20.93
CA SER A 208 6.84 -14.46 -21.07
C SER A 208 7.81 -14.50 -19.90
N GLN A 209 8.04 -15.68 -19.35
CA GLN A 209 8.97 -15.94 -18.23
C GLN A 209 10.05 -16.94 -18.67
N THR A 210 11.30 -16.55 -18.61
CA THR A 210 12.43 -17.48 -18.82
C THR A 210 12.41 -18.55 -17.71
N GLY A 211 12.44 -19.82 -18.09
CA GLY A 211 12.27 -20.93 -17.15
C GLY A 211 10.81 -21.25 -16.76
N GLY A 212 9.86 -20.49 -17.30
CA GLY A 212 8.41 -20.70 -17.22
C GLY A 212 7.80 -20.91 -18.60
N SER A 213 6.72 -20.19 -18.90
CA SER A 213 6.01 -20.24 -20.19
C SER A 213 5.97 -18.87 -20.87
N ALA A 214 5.53 -18.85 -22.14
CA ALA A 214 5.34 -17.61 -22.90
C ALA A 214 4.14 -16.78 -22.40
N ASP A 215 3.19 -17.44 -21.76
CA ASP A 215 1.94 -16.91 -21.19
C ASP A 215 1.94 -17.05 -19.67
N TYR A 216 3.10 -16.86 -19.03
CA TYR A 216 3.24 -16.92 -17.58
C TYR A 216 2.44 -15.79 -16.92
N VAL A 217 1.73 -16.12 -15.84
CA VAL A 217 0.88 -15.18 -15.09
C VAL A 217 1.64 -14.70 -13.86
N HIS A 218 2.08 -13.45 -13.91
CA HIS A 218 2.76 -12.79 -12.80
C HIS A 218 1.74 -12.17 -11.83
N GLY A 219 1.99 -12.30 -10.54
CA GLY A 219 1.17 -11.72 -9.48
C GLY A 219 1.95 -10.73 -8.63
N ASN A 220 1.23 -9.87 -7.91
CA ASN A 220 1.78 -8.88 -6.99
C ASN A 220 2.81 -7.93 -7.63
N VAL A 221 2.74 -7.70 -8.95
CA VAL A 221 3.71 -6.90 -9.69
C VAL A 221 3.67 -5.45 -9.22
N LEU A 222 4.79 -4.93 -8.75
CA LEU A 222 4.94 -3.55 -8.27
C LEU A 222 4.57 -2.54 -9.36
N ARG A 223 3.66 -1.60 -9.05
CA ARG A 223 3.20 -0.52 -9.95
C ARG A 223 3.43 0.88 -9.42
N ALA A 224 3.43 1.05 -8.10
CA ALA A 224 3.81 2.31 -7.46
C ALA A 224 4.34 2.03 -6.05
N TRP A 225 5.26 2.90 -5.60
CA TRP A 225 5.76 2.92 -4.22
C TRP A 225 5.83 4.37 -3.76
N LYS A 226 5.25 4.68 -2.59
CA LYS A 226 5.27 5.98 -1.94
C LYS A 226 5.58 5.81 -0.46
N ASP A 227 6.50 6.59 0.06
CA ASP A 227 6.84 6.64 1.48
C ASP A 227 6.45 7.98 2.08
N SER A 228 6.03 7.97 3.35
CA SER A 228 5.82 9.20 4.13
C SER A 228 7.15 9.71 4.70
N GLU A 229 7.12 10.94 5.22
CA GLU A 229 8.13 11.38 6.19
C GLU A 229 8.06 10.51 7.44
N VAL A 230 9.17 10.51 8.20
CA VAL A 230 9.25 9.77 9.46
C VAL A 230 8.58 10.56 10.58
N PHE A 231 7.74 9.91 11.38
CA PHE A 231 7.21 10.40 12.66
C PHE A 231 8.21 9.99 13.77
N PRO A 232 9.06 10.91 14.27
CA PRO A 232 10.31 10.52 14.94
C PRO A 232 10.17 10.09 16.42
N SER A 233 9.04 10.38 17.07
CA SER A 233 8.92 10.20 18.53
C SER A 233 7.48 9.90 18.95
N CYS A 234 6.92 8.83 18.39
CA CYS A 234 5.57 8.39 18.71
C CYS A 234 5.51 7.63 20.04
N LYS A 235 4.39 7.73 20.73
CA LYS A 235 4.10 7.04 21.99
C LYS A 235 3.01 6.00 21.79
N ALA A 236 3.02 4.95 22.61
CA ALA A 236 1.91 4.01 22.67
C ALA A 236 0.61 4.77 22.95
N GLY A 237 -0.42 4.51 22.15
CA GLY A 237 -1.71 5.22 22.16
C GLY A 237 -1.80 6.40 21.18
N ASP A 238 -0.72 6.80 20.52
CA ASP A 238 -0.80 7.83 19.48
C ASP A 238 -1.51 7.28 18.23
N THR A 239 -2.28 8.15 17.57
CA THR A 239 -2.85 7.89 16.25
C THR A 239 -2.08 8.71 15.21
N LEU A 240 -1.57 8.04 14.19
CA LEU A 240 -0.85 8.64 13.07
C LEU A 240 -1.72 8.59 11.82
N ALA A 241 -1.65 9.62 10.98
CA ALA A 241 -2.36 9.66 9.71
C ALA A 241 -1.48 10.20 8.58
N TRP A 242 -1.65 9.63 7.38
CA TRP A 242 -0.98 10.08 6.16
C TRP A 242 -1.89 9.90 4.96
N THR A 243 -2.04 10.96 4.17
CA THR A 243 -2.80 10.93 2.91
C THR A 243 -1.83 11.10 1.74
N VAL A 244 -1.99 10.28 0.71
CA VAL A 244 -1.08 10.19 -0.42
C VAL A 244 -1.83 9.88 -1.71
N GLU A 245 -1.28 10.39 -2.81
CA GLU A 245 -1.74 10.06 -4.16
C GLU A 245 -0.73 9.16 -4.89
N ALA A 246 -1.25 8.20 -5.64
CA ALA A 246 -0.48 7.32 -6.51
C ALA A 246 -1.24 7.06 -7.82
N LYS A 247 -0.51 6.70 -8.87
CA LYS A 247 -1.15 6.15 -10.07
C LYS A 247 -1.64 4.74 -9.78
N ALA A 248 -2.89 4.46 -10.13
CA ALA A 248 -3.47 3.12 -10.04
C ALA A 248 -4.58 2.94 -11.08
N SER A 249 -4.93 1.69 -11.34
CA SER A 249 -6.02 1.29 -12.24
C SER A 249 -6.99 0.35 -11.52
N GLU A 250 -8.19 0.22 -12.06
CA GLU A 250 -9.14 -0.79 -11.60
C GLU A 250 -8.53 -2.19 -11.67
N GLY A 251 -8.85 -3.03 -10.69
CA GLY A 251 -8.30 -4.39 -10.55
C GLY A 251 -6.95 -4.47 -9.84
N GLN A 252 -6.24 -3.35 -9.65
CA GLN A 252 -5.03 -3.30 -8.84
C GLN A 252 -5.36 -3.30 -7.34
N ARG A 253 -4.36 -3.58 -6.49
CA ARG A 253 -4.51 -3.64 -5.04
C ARG A 253 -3.52 -2.73 -4.33
N ILE A 254 -3.90 -2.29 -3.15
CA ILE A 254 -3.05 -1.57 -2.20
C ILE A 254 -2.41 -2.58 -1.24
N VAL A 255 -1.11 -2.42 -1.02
CA VAL A 255 -0.35 -2.97 0.09
C VAL A 255 0.15 -1.77 0.89
N ALA A 256 -0.50 -1.48 2.01
CA ALA A 256 -0.10 -0.39 2.90
C ALA A 256 0.74 -0.95 4.05
N LEU A 257 1.79 -0.23 4.39
CA LEU A 257 2.70 -0.59 5.48
C LEU A 257 2.67 0.49 6.55
N ILE A 258 2.75 0.06 7.80
CA ILE A 258 3.27 0.86 8.90
C ILE A 258 4.59 0.25 9.33
N CYS A 259 5.66 1.05 9.33
CA CYS A 259 7.00 0.63 9.70
C CYS A 259 7.37 1.28 11.02
N ARG A 260 7.99 0.51 11.92
CA ARG A 260 8.63 1.02 13.14
C ARG A 260 10.14 0.86 13.02
N GLU A 261 10.87 1.99 13.11
CA GLU A 261 12.35 2.01 12.96
C GLU A 261 12.81 1.38 11.63
N GLY A 262 12.04 1.63 10.55
CA GLY A 262 12.35 1.16 9.21
C GLY A 262 12.03 -0.31 8.90
N ILE A 263 11.54 -1.08 9.89
CA ILE A 263 11.09 -2.47 9.74
C ILE A 263 9.56 -2.51 9.75
N VAL A 264 8.95 -3.33 8.91
CA VAL A 264 7.49 -3.47 8.84
C VAL A 264 6.95 -3.92 10.20
N ASP A 265 6.06 -3.11 10.75
CA ASP A 265 5.34 -3.41 11.99
C ASP A 265 3.99 -4.06 11.69
N ASN A 266 3.28 -3.61 10.64
CA ASN A 266 2.07 -4.26 10.13
C ASN A 266 1.81 -3.93 8.65
N VAL A 267 0.94 -4.74 8.02
CA VAL A 267 0.51 -4.60 6.63
C VAL A 267 -1.01 -4.66 6.55
N ALA A 268 -1.62 -3.74 5.81
CA ALA A 268 -3.02 -3.78 5.43
C ALA A 268 -3.18 -3.90 3.91
N LEU A 269 -4.21 -4.62 3.47
CA LEU A 269 -4.45 -4.96 2.07
C LEU A 269 -5.89 -4.61 1.69
N CYS A 270 -6.09 -3.91 0.58
CA CYS A 270 -7.43 -3.74 -0.02
C CYS A 270 -7.34 -3.54 -1.54
N PRO A 271 -8.44 -3.65 -2.29
CA PRO A 271 -8.49 -3.23 -3.68
C PRO A 271 -8.15 -1.74 -3.82
N ALA A 272 -7.57 -1.33 -4.96
CA ALA A 272 -7.35 0.08 -5.26
C ALA A 272 -8.70 0.81 -5.30
N GLY A 273 -8.82 1.87 -4.49
CA GLY A 273 -10.08 2.60 -4.27
C GLY A 273 -11.02 1.99 -3.23
N GLY A 274 -10.64 0.85 -2.62
CA GLY A 274 -11.36 0.24 -1.50
C GLY A 274 -10.87 0.73 -0.14
N SER A 275 -11.49 0.20 0.93
CA SER A 275 -11.14 0.50 2.31
C SER A 275 -11.04 -0.77 3.14
N VAL A 276 -10.23 -0.74 4.18
CA VAL A 276 -10.15 -1.78 5.22
C VAL A 276 -9.93 -1.13 6.57
N GLY A 277 -10.75 -1.50 7.56
CA GLY A 277 -10.63 -1.07 8.95
C GLY A 277 -9.49 -1.75 9.70
N TYR A 278 -9.34 -1.43 10.97
CA TYR A 278 -8.43 -2.16 11.85
C TYR A 278 -8.84 -3.63 11.93
N GLN A 279 -7.87 -4.52 11.82
CA GLN A 279 -8.07 -5.95 11.91
C GLN A 279 -7.46 -6.47 13.21
N TYR A 280 -8.16 -7.36 13.90
CA TYR A 280 -7.78 -7.88 15.20
C TYR A 280 -7.56 -9.38 15.16
N GLU A 281 -6.75 -9.90 16.10
CA GLU A 281 -6.64 -11.33 16.33
C GLU A 281 -7.97 -11.89 16.85
N GLU A 282 -8.36 -13.08 16.38
CA GLU A 282 -9.55 -13.82 16.80
C GLU A 282 -9.36 -14.49 18.19
#